data_e52924cfc1a0304313156f6a63964660
#
_entry.id   e52924cfc1a0304313156f6a63964660
#
_cell.length_a   1.000
_cell.length_b   1.000
_cell.length_c   1.000
_cell.angle_alpha   90.00
_cell.angle_beta   90.00
_cell.angle_gamma   90.00
#
_symmetry.space_group_name_H-M   'P 1'
#
loop_
_entity.id
_entity.type
_entity.pdbx_description
1 polymer ?
#
loop_
_entity_poly.entity_id
_entity_poly.type
_entity_poly.pdbx_seq_one_letter_code
_entity_poly.pdbx_strand_id
1 'polypeptide(L)'
;MEQSIKAKFTGALIGGAIGDAFGAPMEGNSMENIKSVYGDALKMISGRYTDDTEMMIGVAESLIENRGFNGEDMAAKFIRNYHARRGYGPGSKEALRRIREGASWEEASGKLFGGKGSYGNGAAMRIAPVGVFYYDDTDKLREIAYKASHITHSHELGKEGAALQAFSIALAVTGIEKEVMLHELKKFVRSELYKEKIRKIEALLAKESDKKEIIFELGNGEEAFNSVPTAIYSFLRFNSFKDAVVYAVSLGGDTDTIGAMTGAINGAYYGEGGVPVEWAEKLEEGKKGRSYIRWLGEELYRIKLKLMQESS
;
A
#
# COMPACT_ATOMS: atom_id res chain seq x y z
N MET A 1 -17.99 18.44 0.54
CA MET A 1 -16.97 19.14 1.37
C MET A 1 -15.60 18.59 1.00
N GLU A 2 -14.72 19.45 0.59
CA GLU A 2 -13.32 19.09 0.32
C GLU A 2 -12.67 18.64 1.63
N GLN A 3 -12.18 17.41 1.68
CA GLN A 3 -11.49 16.88 2.86
C GLN A 3 -10.15 17.59 3.00
N SER A 4 -9.79 17.98 4.22
CA SER A 4 -8.49 18.59 4.48
C SER A 4 -7.35 17.65 4.12
N ILE A 5 -6.21 18.17 3.66
CA ILE A 5 -5.02 17.33 3.35
C ILE A 5 -4.60 16.51 4.58
N LYS A 6 -4.73 17.07 5.79
CA LYS A 6 -4.50 16.32 7.04
C LYS A 6 -5.37 15.06 7.12
N ALA A 7 -6.67 15.18 6.82
CA ALA A 7 -7.59 14.03 6.84
C ALA A 7 -7.24 12.98 5.77
N LYS A 8 -6.62 13.38 4.66
CA LYS A 8 -6.15 12.48 3.61
C LYS A 8 -4.88 11.72 4.02
N PHE A 9 -3.97 12.37 4.75
CA PHE A 9 -2.79 11.70 5.33
C PHE A 9 -3.21 10.63 6.35
N THR A 10 -4.04 10.98 7.32
CA THR A 10 -4.57 10.01 8.28
C THR A 10 -5.40 8.92 7.60
N GLY A 11 -6.23 9.32 6.64
CA GLY A 11 -7.07 8.41 5.85
C GLY A 11 -6.26 7.37 5.09
N ALA A 12 -5.13 7.74 4.49
CA ALA A 12 -4.26 6.80 3.78
C ALA A 12 -3.70 5.70 4.69
N LEU A 13 -3.20 6.07 5.88
CA LEU A 13 -2.62 5.11 6.81
C LEU A 13 -3.70 4.25 7.48
N ILE A 14 -4.76 4.86 7.97
CA ILE A 14 -5.89 4.14 8.58
C ILE A 14 -6.60 3.26 7.55
N GLY A 15 -6.80 3.78 6.33
CA GLY A 15 -7.41 3.02 5.24
C GLY A 15 -6.57 1.81 4.83
N GLY A 16 -5.25 1.96 4.76
CA GLY A 16 -4.34 0.85 4.52
C GLY A 16 -4.45 -0.23 5.60
N ALA A 17 -4.37 0.17 6.87
CA ALA A 17 -4.47 -0.76 7.99
C ALA A 17 -5.83 -1.48 8.08
N ILE A 18 -6.91 -0.79 7.72
CA ILE A 18 -8.25 -1.40 7.67
C ILE A 18 -8.36 -2.37 6.49
N GLY A 19 -7.83 -2.02 5.32
CA GLY A 19 -7.83 -2.91 4.16
C GLY A 19 -7.06 -4.20 4.42
N ASP A 20 -5.88 -4.10 5.03
CA ASP A 20 -5.06 -5.20 5.54
C ASP A 20 -5.88 -6.09 6.50
N ALA A 21 -6.34 -5.53 7.62
CA ALA A 21 -7.08 -6.28 8.64
C ALA A 21 -8.41 -6.86 8.12
N PHE A 22 -9.02 -6.25 7.09
CA PHE A 22 -10.22 -6.77 6.44
C PHE A 22 -9.90 -8.00 5.58
N GLY A 23 -8.80 -7.94 4.80
CA GLY A 23 -8.38 -9.01 3.90
C GLY A 23 -7.71 -10.19 4.60
N ALA A 24 -6.98 -9.97 5.70
CA ALA A 24 -6.16 -10.97 6.38
C ALA A 24 -6.84 -12.32 6.68
N PRO A 25 -8.12 -12.39 7.11
CA PRO A 25 -8.79 -13.69 7.32
C PRO A 25 -9.07 -14.50 6.04
N MET A 26 -8.95 -13.87 4.88
CA MET A 26 -9.27 -14.42 3.57
C MET A 26 -8.04 -14.66 2.69
N GLU A 27 -6.85 -14.30 3.15
CA GLU A 27 -5.58 -14.47 2.46
C GLU A 27 -5.39 -15.92 1.98
N GLY A 28 -4.92 -16.07 0.74
CA GLY A 28 -4.67 -17.36 0.10
C GLY A 28 -5.91 -18.11 -0.39
N ASN A 29 -7.12 -17.60 -0.13
CA ASN A 29 -8.34 -18.23 -0.60
C ASN A 29 -8.70 -17.79 -2.02
N SER A 30 -9.31 -18.69 -2.80
CA SER A 30 -9.88 -18.32 -4.10
C SER A 30 -11.17 -17.50 -3.91
N MET A 31 -11.54 -16.75 -4.95
CA MET A 31 -12.80 -16.01 -5.01
C MET A 31 -14.02 -16.90 -4.68
N GLU A 32 -14.05 -18.12 -5.23
CA GLU A 32 -15.13 -19.06 -5.01
C GLU A 32 -15.19 -19.54 -3.55
N ASN A 33 -14.01 -19.77 -2.93
CA ASN A 33 -13.94 -20.17 -1.54
C ASN A 33 -14.38 -19.03 -0.61
N ILE A 34 -13.94 -17.81 -0.86
CA ILE A 34 -14.38 -16.61 -0.12
C ILE A 34 -15.90 -16.49 -0.19
N LYS A 35 -16.48 -16.58 -1.40
CA LYS A 35 -17.93 -16.52 -1.57
C LYS A 35 -18.66 -17.64 -0.82
N SER A 36 -18.13 -18.86 -0.86
CA SER A 36 -18.73 -20.01 -0.19
C SER A 36 -18.70 -19.88 1.34
N VAL A 37 -17.59 -19.40 1.91
CA VAL A 37 -17.38 -19.33 3.36
C VAL A 37 -17.98 -18.07 3.98
N TYR A 38 -17.84 -16.93 3.31
CA TYR A 38 -18.17 -15.61 3.86
C TYR A 38 -19.41 -14.96 3.21
N GLY A 39 -19.93 -15.55 2.12
CA GLY A 39 -21.07 -15.01 1.36
C GLY A 39 -20.69 -13.85 0.44
N ASP A 40 -21.72 -13.28 -0.20
CA ASP A 40 -21.52 -12.13 -1.13
C ASP A 40 -21.30 -10.79 -0.39
N ALA A 41 -21.83 -10.66 0.83
CA ALA A 41 -21.74 -9.45 1.65
C ALA A 41 -20.61 -9.57 2.69
N LEU A 42 -19.36 -9.39 2.24
CA LEU A 42 -18.20 -9.47 3.12
C LEU A 42 -18.27 -8.45 4.26
N LYS A 43 -17.87 -8.89 5.45
CA LYS A 43 -17.80 -8.07 6.66
C LYS A 43 -16.40 -8.17 7.25
N MET A 44 -15.95 -7.10 7.90
CA MET A 44 -14.72 -7.15 8.67
C MET A 44 -14.88 -8.12 9.86
N ILE A 45 -14.14 -9.22 9.81
CA ILE A 45 -14.21 -10.30 10.81
C ILE A 45 -13.30 -10.00 11.99
N SER A 46 -12.06 -9.59 11.68
CA SER A 46 -11.01 -9.27 12.65
C SER A 46 -10.52 -7.85 12.42
N GLY A 47 -10.09 -7.18 13.47
CA GLY A 47 -9.38 -5.89 13.37
C GLY A 47 -7.87 -6.05 13.43
N ARG A 48 -7.36 -7.28 13.41
CA ARG A 48 -5.93 -7.55 13.51
C ARG A 48 -5.26 -7.38 12.15
N TYR A 49 -4.32 -6.45 12.08
CA TYR A 49 -3.50 -6.20 10.89
C TYR A 49 -2.30 -7.18 10.79
N THR A 50 -1.70 -7.26 9.61
CA THR A 50 -0.56 -8.13 9.27
C THR A 50 0.77 -7.37 9.26
N ASP A 51 1.81 -7.94 8.64
CA ASP A 51 3.09 -7.24 8.43
C ASP A 51 2.96 -6.04 7.48
N ASP A 52 1.92 -5.98 6.64
CA ASP A 52 1.60 -4.84 5.79
C ASP A 52 1.57 -3.55 6.60
N THR A 53 0.70 -3.50 7.58
CA THR A 53 0.55 -2.36 8.48
C THR A 53 1.75 -2.21 9.41
N GLU A 54 2.31 -3.31 9.93
CA GLU A 54 3.47 -3.25 10.82
C GLU A 54 4.68 -2.61 10.12
N MET A 55 4.91 -2.94 8.84
CA MET A 55 5.97 -2.33 8.05
C MET A 55 5.62 -0.91 7.62
N MET A 56 4.36 -0.61 7.29
CA MET A 56 3.89 0.76 7.02
C MET A 56 4.16 1.69 8.20
N ILE A 57 3.90 1.23 9.42
CA ILE A 57 4.25 1.96 10.65
C ILE A 57 5.76 2.26 10.70
N GLY A 58 6.60 1.29 10.37
CA GLY A 58 8.05 1.47 10.33
C GLY A 58 8.50 2.52 9.32
N VAL A 59 7.87 2.56 8.13
CA VAL A 59 8.11 3.60 7.12
C VAL A 59 7.73 4.98 7.67
N ALA A 60 6.54 5.11 8.26
CA ALA A 60 6.06 6.38 8.83
C ALA A 60 6.96 6.87 9.97
N GLU A 61 7.32 5.99 10.91
CA GLU A 61 8.22 6.32 12.02
C GLU A 61 9.56 6.86 11.53
N SER A 62 10.16 6.23 10.51
CA SER A 62 11.44 6.65 9.97
C SER A 62 11.36 8.00 9.27
N LEU A 63 10.33 8.22 8.44
CA LEU A 63 10.12 9.51 7.77
C LEU A 63 9.91 10.65 8.76
N ILE A 64 9.19 10.40 9.87
CA ILE A 64 8.93 11.36 10.94
C ILE A 64 10.24 11.72 11.66
N GLU A 65 11.00 10.72 12.09
CA GLU A 65 12.22 10.92 12.87
C GLU A 65 13.30 11.66 12.08
N ASN A 66 13.45 11.32 10.80
CA ASN A 66 14.48 11.88 9.92
C ASN A 66 14.01 13.07 9.07
N ARG A 67 12.74 13.47 9.18
CA ARG A 67 12.12 14.49 8.30
C ARG A 67 12.32 14.20 6.82
N GLY A 68 12.42 12.93 6.45
CA GLY A 68 12.71 12.42 5.12
C GLY A 68 13.22 10.99 5.14
N PHE A 69 13.75 10.51 4.02
CA PHE A 69 14.23 9.14 3.90
C PHE A 69 15.62 8.96 4.55
N ASN A 70 15.71 7.94 5.37
CA ASN A 70 16.96 7.39 5.89
C ASN A 70 16.87 5.85 5.84
N GLY A 71 17.66 5.21 4.96
CA GLY A 71 17.58 3.77 4.71
C GLY A 71 18.00 2.91 5.90
N GLU A 72 19.04 3.33 6.61
CA GLU A 72 19.50 2.61 7.82
C GLU A 72 18.45 2.66 8.93
N ASP A 73 17.91 3.85 9.21
CA ASP A 73 16.88 4.00 10.22
C ASP A 73 15.60 3.26 9.84
N MET A 74 15.15 3.34 8.58
CA MET A 74 13.97 2.62 8.13
C MET A 74 14.13 1.10 8.29
N ALA A 75 15.29 0.55 7.93
CA ALA A 75 15.60 -0.86 8.14
C ALA A 75 15.61 -1.22 9.63
N ALA A 76 16.18 -0.35 10.47
CA ALA A 76 16.17 -0.52 11.93
C ALA A 76 14.75 -0.47 12.52
N LYS A 77 13.85 0.39 11.97
CA LYS A 77 12.43 0.41 12.36
C LYS A 77 11.74 -0.90 11.99
N PHE A 78 11.97 -1.45 10.80
CA PHE A 78 11.42 -2.75 10.41
C PHE A 78 11.86 -3.86 11.36
N ILE A 79 13.15 -3.92 11.71
CA ILE A 79 13.68 -4.91 12.65
C ILE A 79 13.08 -4.74 14.06
N ARG A 80 12.97 -3.49 14.55
CA ARG A 80 12.43 -3.18 15.89
C ARG A 80 10.94 -3.54 15.99
N ASN A 81 10.20 -3.31 14.92
CA ASN A 81 8.75 -3.54 14.88
C ASN A 81 8.37 -4.99 14.58
N TYR A 82 9.31 -5.79 14.11
CA TYR A 82 9.09 -7.16 13.64
C TYR A 82 8.44 -8.06 14.70
N HIS A 83 7.28 -8.59 14.37
CA HIS A 83 6.60 -9.65 15.10
C HIS A 83 6.33 -10.85 14.20
N ALA A 84 6.97 -11.98 14.45
CA ALA A 84 6.89 -13.19 13.61
C ALA A 84 5.45 -13.68 13.31
N ARG A 85 4.48 -13.33 14.17
CA ARG A 85 3.07 -13.73 14.03
C ARG A 85 2.24 -12.80 13.13
N ARG A 86 2.86 -11.82 12.50
CA ARG A 86 2.19 -10.86 11.60
C ARG A 86 2.15 -11.31 10.13
N GLY A 87 2.75 -12.44 9.75
CA GLY A 87 2.61 -12.96 8.40
C GLY A 87 3.80 -12.76 7.47
N TYR A 88 4.85 -12.04 7.88
CA TYR A 88 6.00 -11.71 7.02
C TYR A 88 6.38 -12.80 6.02
N GLY A 89 6.50 -12.43 4.76
CA GLY A 89 6.97 -13.32 3.69
C GLY A 89 8.44 -13.74 3.85
N PRO A 90 8.84 -14.87 3.25
CA PRO A 90 10.20 -15.42 3.43
C PRO A 90 11.30 -14.47 2.95
N GLY A 91 11.08 -13.72 1.86
CA GLY A 91 12.02 -12.74 1.34
C GLY A 91 12.28 -11.58 2.30
N SER A 92 11.21 -11.00 2.86
CA SER A 92 11.32 -9.93 3.87
C SER A 92 12.03 -10.41 5.14
N LYS A 93 11.67 -11.60 5.65
CA LYS A 93 12.35 -12.23 6.81
C LYS A 93 13.85 -12.36 6.58
N GLU A 94 14.24 -12.87 5.41
CA GLU A 94 15.66 -13.10 5.09
C GLU A 94 16.41 -11.78 4.91
N ALA A 95 15.83 -10.76 4.26
CA ALA A 95 16.46 -9.45 4.15
C ALA A 95 16.70 -8.83 5.53
N LEU A 96 15.68 -8.80 6.40
CA LEU A 96 15.79 -8.26 7.75
C LEU A 96 16.77 -9.05 8.63
N ARG A 97 16.84 -10.38 8.46
CA ARG A 97 17.83 -11.22 9.13
C ARG A 97 19.26 -10.81 8.73
N ARG A 98 19.53 -10.64 7.43
CA ARG A 98 20.84 -10.23 6.91
C ARG A 98 21.26 -8.86 7.46
N ILE A 99 20.34 -7.89 7.47
CA ILE A 99 20.64 -6.56 8.03
C ILE A 99 20.98 -6.67 9.52
N ARG A 100 20.23 -7.45 10.28
CA ARG A 100 20.51 -7.70 11.71
C ARG A 100 21.87 -8.38 11.94
N GLU A 101 22.34 -9.17 10.97
CA GLU A 101 23.65 -9.83 11.00
C GLU A 101 24.78 -8.94 10.43
N GLY A 102 24.51 -7.67 10.12
CA GLY A 102 25.50 -6.68 9.73
C GLY A 102 25.62 -6.38 8.23
N ALA A 103 24.73 -6.91 7.38
CA ALA A 103 24.67 -6.45 5.98
C ALA A 103 24.08 -5.02 5.92
N SER A 104 24.54 -4.22 4.97
CA SER A 104 23.91 -2.92 4.71
C SER A 104 22.49 -3.09 4.16
N TRP A 105 21.64 -2.09 4.32
CA TRP A 105 20.28 -2.12 3.79
C TRP A 105 20.26 -2.14 2.25
N GLU A 106 21.31 -1.61 1.60
CA GLU A 106 21.48 -1.65 0.14
C GLU A 106 21.80 -3.05 -0.39
N GLU A 107 22.53 -3.85 0.38
CA GLU A 107 23.01 -5.16 -0.09
C GLU A 107 22.09 -6.32 0.27
N ALA A 108 21.35 -6.20 1.38
CA ALA A 108 20.66 -7.33 1.99
C ALA A 108 19.66 -8.00 1.05
N SER A 109 18.82 -7.22 0.36
CA SER A 109 17.80 -7.73 -0.54
C SER A 109 18.36 -8.13 -1.92
N GLY A 110 19.47 -7.53 -2.35
CA GLY A 110 20.10 -7.83 -3.64
C GLY A 110 20.62 -9.25 -3.75
N LYS A 111 20.85 -9.92 -2.62
CA LYS A 111 21.30 -11.34 -2.57
C LYS A 111 20.15 -12.35 -2.55
N LEU A 112 18.90 -11.88 -2.51
CA LEU A 112 17.73 -12.76 -2.50
C LEU A 112 17.46 -13.35 -3.89
N PHE A 113 16.81 -14.50 -3.93
CA PHE A 113 16.37 -15.17 -5.18
C PHE A 113 17.48 -15.30 -6.23
N GLY A 114 18.66 -15.77 -5.78
CA GLY A 114 19.80 -15.96 -6.67
C GLY A 114 20.42 -14.66 -7.19
N GLY A 115 20.28 -13.56 -6.43
CA GLY A 115 20.81 -12.25 -6.82
C GLY A 115 19.87 -11.41 -7.70
N LYS A 116 18.64 -11.89 -7.94
CA LYS A 116 17.65 -11.16 -8.75
C LYS A 116 16.80 -10.18 -7.91
N GLY A 117 16.79 -10.35 -6.59
CA GLY A 117 15.90 -9.61 -5.70
C GLY A 117 14.45 -10.07 -5.79
N SER A 118 13.59 -9.53 -4.92
CA SER A 118 12.15 -9.82 -4.92
C SER A 118 11.38 -8.84 -5.79
N TYR A 119 10.47 -9.34 -6.62
CA TYR A 119 9.43 -8.56 -7.33
C TYR A 119 8.06 -8.64 -6.64
N GLY A 120 8.01 -9.18 -5.44
CA GLY A 120 6.79 -9.23 -4.63
C GLY A 120 6.26 -7.84 -4.26
N ASN A 121 5.03 -7.79 -3.79
CA ASN A 121 4.30 -6.57 -3.44
C ASN A 121 4.61 -6.05 -2.03
N GLY A 122 5.42 -6.74 -1.23
CA GLY A 122 5.72 -6.36 0.15
C GLY A 122 6.36 -4.97 0.33
N ALA A 123 6.88 -4.36 -0.75
CA ALA A 123 7.26 -2.96 -0.73
C ALA A 123 6.07 -2.03 -1.00
N ALA A 124 5.13 -2.43 -1.89
CA ALA A 124 3.96 -1.63 -2.24
C ALA A 124 2.93 -1.57 -1.10
N MET A 125 2.73 -2.67 -0.36
CA MET A 125 1.78 -2.76 0.75
C MET A 125 2.02 -1.71 1.84
N ARG A 126 3.28 -1.37 2.09
CA ARG A 126 3.72 -0.48 3.18
C ARG A 126 4.04 0.96 2.75
N ILE A 127 3.91 1.30 1.46
CA ILE A 127 4.46 2.54 0.89
C ILE A 127 3.60 3.79 1.13
N ALA A 128 2.41 3.66 1.72
CA ALA A 128 1.49 4.76 1.91
C ALA A 128 2.11 6.02 2.55
N PRO A 129 2.98 5.91 3.58
CA PRO A 129 3.63 7.09 4.15
C PRO A 129 4.51 7.86 3.16
N VAL A 130 5.17 7.16 2.22
CA VAL A 130 5.95 7.80 1.15
C VAL A 130 5.02 8.54 0.18
N GLY A 131 3.90 7.90 -0.21
CA GLY A 131 2.91 8.49 -1.09
C GLY A 131 2.34 9.80 -0.57
N VAL A 132 1.95 9.85 0.73
CA VAL A 132 1.42 11.07 1.35
C VAL A 132 2.51 12.11 1.62
N PHE A 133 3.73 11.70 2.01
CA PHE A 133 4.78 12.64 2.40
C PHE A 133 5.41 13.39 1.20
N TYR A 134 5.50 12.74 0.05
CA TYR A 134 6.07 13.29 -1.18
C TYR A 134 5.02 13.57 -2.27
N TYR A 135 3.74 13.79 -1.89
CA TYR A 135 2.62 13.92 -2.82
C TYR A 135 2.75 15.09 -3.82
N ASP A 136 3.54 16.09 -3.51
CA ASP A 136 3.77 17.32 -4.27
C ASP A 136 5.07 17.31 -5.11
N ASP A 137 5.84 16.21 -5.05
CA ASP A 137 7.10 16.05 -5.81
C ASP A 137 7.20 14.63 -6.39
N THR A 138 6.76 14.47 -7.62
CA THR A 138 6.68 13.17 -8.30
C THR A 138 8.05 12.52 -8.50
N ASP A 139 9.11 13.30 -8.79
CA ASP A 139 10.44 12.75 -9.00
C ASP A 139 11.04 12.27 -7.69
N LYS A 140 10.91 13.06 -6.63
CA LYS A 140 11.34 12.68 -5.29
C LYS A 140 10.55 11.48 -4.75
N LEU A 141 9.24 11.45 -4.96
CA LEU A 141 8.38 10.33 -4.61
C LEU A 141 8.91 9.03 -5.23
N ARG A 142 9.18 9.04 -6.55
CA ARG A 142 9.72 7.87 -7.25
C ARG A 142 11.07 7.44 -6.67
N GLU A 143 12.00 8.39 -6.52
CA GLU A 143 13.32 8.13 -5.94
C GLU A 143 13.20 7.43 -4.58
N ILE A 144 12.39 7.99 -3.70
CA ILE A 144 12.26 7.49 -2.32
C ILE A 144 11.48 6.17 -2.28
N ALA A 145 10.45 5.99 -3.10
CA ALA A 145 9.74 4.71 -3.19
C ALA A 145 10.69 3.58 -3.64
N TYR A 146 11.56 3.84 -4.61
CA TYR A 146 12.59 2.88 -5.04
C TYR A 146 13.59 2.55 -3.92
N LYS A 147 14.08 3.55 -3.19
CA LYS A 147 15.01 3.36 -2.07
C LYS A 147 14.36 2.60 -0.91
N ALA A 148 13.15 2.98 -0.49
CA ALA A 148 12.40 2.31 0.57
C ALA A 148 12.06 0.85 0.22
N SER A 149 11.76 0.58 -1.06
CA SER A 149 11.54 -0.77 -1.57
C SER A 149 12.80 -1.62 -1.48
N HIS A 150 13.94 -1.04 -1.85
CA HIS A 150 15.23 -1.73 -1.97
C HIS A 150 15.66 -2.43 -0.68
N ILE A 151 15.23 -1.98 0.48
CA ILE A 151 15.54 -2.60 1.78
C ILE A 151 15.18 -4.10 1.78
N THR A 152 14.08 -4.50 1.15
CA THR A 152 13.60 -5.89 1.10
C THR A 152 13.28 -6.40 -0.32
N HIS A 153 13.00 -5.49 -1.28
CA HIS A 153 12.54 -5.80 -2.63
C HIS A 153 13.38 -5.02 -3.65
N SER A 154 14.48 -5.62 -4.08
CA SER A 154 15.46 -4.95 -4.96
C SER A 154 15.22 -5.16 -6.46
N HIS A 155 14.30 -6.07 -6.86
CA HIS A 155 13.95 -6.27 -8.25
C HIS A 155 13.23 -5.05 -8.83
N GLU A 156 13.53 -4.64 -10.07
CA GLU A 156 12.98 -3.44 -10.69
C GLU A 156 11.44 -3.42 -10.72
N LEU A 157 10.80 -4.55 -11.04
CA LEU A 157 9.34 -4.65 -11.06
C LEU A 157 8.71 -4.48 -9.66
N GLY A 158 9.37 -4.95 -8.60
CA GLY A 158 8.91 -4.73 -7.23
C GLY A 158 9.02 -3.25 -6.83
N LYS A 159 10.13 -2.60 -7.16
CA LYS A 159 10.36 -1.17 -6.91
C LYS A 159 9.40 -0.29 -7.70
N GLU A 160 9.18 -0.60 -8.99
CA GLU A 160 8.24 0.14 -9.83
C GLU A 160 6.80 -0.02 -9.32
N GLY A 161 6.40 -1.22 -8.87
CA GLY A 161 5.08 -1.43 -8.26
C GLY A 161 4.86 -0.59 -7.01
N ALA A 162 5.85 -0.54 -6.12
CA ALA A 162 5.77 0.31 -4.93
C ALA A 162 5.71 1.81 -5.28
N ALA A 163 6.48 2.25 -6.28
CA ALA A 163 6.43 3.63 -6.75
C ALA A 163 5.08 3.96 -7.40
N LEU A 164 4.49 3.04 -8.17
CA LEU A 164 3.16 3.19 -8.76
C LEU A 164 2.07 3.28 -7.69
N GLN A 165 2.14 2.46 -6.64
CA GLN A 165 1.24 2.52 -5.50
C GLN A 165 1.39 3.87 -4.75
N ALA A 166 2.62 4.30 -4.47
CA ALA A 166 2.88 5.59 -3.82
C ALA A 166 2.36 6.77 -4.65
N PHE A 167 2.55 6.73 -5.98
CA PHE A 167 2.05 7.76 -6.87
C PHE A 167 0.53 7.77 -6.97
N SER A 168 -0.12 6.61 -6.95
CA SER A 168 -1.59 6.52 -6.86
C SER A 168 -2.12 7.20 -5.60
N ILE A 169 -1.45 7.01 -4.46
CA ILE A 169 -1.79 7.66 -3.19
C ILE A 169 -1.53 9.17 -3.28
N ALA A 170 -0.41 9.60 -3.86
CA ALA A 170 -0.09 11.02 -4.05
C ALA A 170 -1.16 11.74 -4.88
N LEU A 171 -1.56 11.15 -6.00
CA LEU A 171 -2.65 11.68 -6.84
C LEU A 171 -3.99 11.72 -6.08
N ALA A 172 -4.28 10.72 -5.25
CA ALA A 172 -5.47 10.70 -4.40
C ALA A 172 -5.45 11.85 -3.37
N VAL A 173 -4.28 12.16 -2.78
CA VAL A 173 -4.11 13.31 -1.87
C VAL A 173 -4.46 14.63 -2.57
N THR A 174 -4.05 14.81 -3.83
CA THR A 174 -4.39 16.04 -4.58
C THR A 174 -5.87 16.15 -4.89
N GLY A 175 -6.62 15.06 -4.87
CA GLY A 175 -8.06 15.02 -5.15
C GLY A 175 -8.41 15.18 -6.61
N ILE A 176 -7.52 14.83 -7.52
CA ILE A 176 -7.81 14.87 -8.97
C ILE A 176 -8.88 13.85 -9.34
N GLU A 177 -9.61 14.12 -10.42
CA GLU A 177 -10.61 13.20 -10.97
C GLU A 177 -9.98 11.86 -11.35
N LYS A 178 -10.72 10.75 -11.18
CA LYS A 178 -10.22 9.39 -11.42
C LYS A 178 -9.77 9.15 -12.86
N GLU A 179 -10.44 9.77 -13.82
CA GLU A 179 -10.11 9.72 -15.24
C GLU A 179 -8.76 10.40 -15.52
N VAL A 180 -8.53 11.57 -14.89
CA VAL A 180 -7.24 12.28 -14.96
C VAL A 180 -6.15 11.47 -14.26
N MET A 181 -6.47 10.87 -13.12
CA MET A 181 -5.55 10.01 -12.39
C MET A 181 -5.04 8.86 -13.26
N LEU A 182 -5.94 8.15 -13.97
CA LEU A 182 -5.54 7.06 -14.87
C LEU A 182 -4.59 7.54 -15.97
N HIS A 183 -4.81 8.73 -16.52
CA HIS A 183 -3.92 9.33 -17.50
C HIS A 183 -2.53 9.64 -16.93
N GLU A 184 -2.44 10.16 -15.72
CA GLU A 184 -1.16 10.42 -15.06
C GLU A 184 -0.41 9.12 -14.71
N LEU A 185 -1.13 8.06 -14.28
CA LEU A 185 -0.54 6.74 -14.04
C LEU A 185 0.09 6.15 -15.31
N LYS A 186 -0.55 6.34 -16.50
CA LYS A 186 0.02 5.92 -17.80
C LYS A 186 1.35 6.60 -18.11
N LYS A 187 1.50 7.88 -17.78
CA LYS A 187 2.75 8.62 -17.98
C LYS A 187 3.83 8.21 -16.98
N PHE A 188 3.40 7.81 -15.78
CA PHE A 188 4.31 7.50 -14.69
C PHE A 188 5.05 6.18 -14.91
N VAL A 189 4.41 5.13 -15.39
CA VAL A 189 5.00 3.78 -15.53
C VAL A 189 6.08 3.74 -16.62
N ARG A 190 7.14 2.97 -16.37
CA ARG A 190 8.31 2.86 -17.26
C ARG A 190 8.41 1.52 -17.98
N SER A 191 8.24 0.40 -17.24
CA SER A 191 8.32 -0.94 -17.83
C SER A 191 7.14 -1.25 -18.73
N GLU A 192 7.37 -2.01 -19.79
CA GLU A 192 6.29 -2.44 -20.69
C GLU A 192 5.22 -3.26 -19.97
N LEU A 193 5.62 -4.05 -18.95
CA LEU A 193 4.68 -4.84 -18.16
C LEU A 193 3.67 -3.94 -17.43
N TYR A 194 4.12 -2.89 -16.72
CA TYR A 194 3.20 -1.97 -16.04
C TYR A 194 2.41 -1.11 -17.04
N LYS A 195 3.00 -0.70 -18.16
CA LYS A 195 2.26 -0.01 -19.24
C LYS A 195 1.12 -0.87 -19.77
N GLU A 196 1.36 -2.17 -19.96
CA GLU A 196 0.31 -3.11 -20.38
C GLU A 196 -0.78 -3.24 -19.31
N LYS A 197 -0.41 -3.41 -18.04
CA LYS A 197 -1.36 -3.49 -16.92
C LYS A 197 -2.24 -2.24 -16.82
N ILE A 198 -1.67 -1.03 -16.97
CA ILE A 198 -2.46 0.21 -16.97
C ILE A 198 -3.42 0.27 -18.18
N ARG A 199 -2.99 -0.16 -19.36
CA ARG A 199 -3.89 -0.27 -20.54
C ARG A 199 -5.04 -1.25 -20.28
N LYS A 200 -4.76 -2.38 -19.62
CA LYS A 200 -5.79 -3.35 -19.21
C LYS A 200 -6.78 -2.75 -18.22
N ILE A 201 -6.32 -1.99 -17.21
CA ILE A 201 -7.20 -1.26 -16.29
C ILE A 201 -8.18 -0.38 -17.09
N GLU A 202 -7.69 0.43 -18.02
CA GLU A 202 -8.54 1.30 -18.84
C GLU A 202 -9.58 0.51 -19.63
N ALA A 203 -9.18 -0.57 -20.30
CA ALA A 203 -10.08 -1.41 -21.08
C ALA A 203 -11.16 -2.09 -20.22
N LEU A 204 -10.79 -2.51 -18.99
CA LEU A 204 -11.70 -3.15 -18.03
C LEU A 204 -12.69 -2.15 -17.41
N LEU A 205 -12.27 -0.89 -17.20
CA LEU A 205 -13.16 0.18 -16.72
C LEU A 205 -14.16 0.65 -17.77
N ALA A 206 -13.83 0.51 -19.05
CA ALA A 206 -14.69 0.93 -20.17
C ALA A 206 -15.87 -0.02 -20.42
N LYS A 207 -15.92 -1.19 -19.78
CA LYS A 207 -16.97 -2.20 -19.92
C LYS A 207 -17.37 -2.80 -18.58
N GLU A 208 -18.48 -3.53 -18.57
CA GLU A 208 -18.80 -4.40 -17.44
C GLU A 208 -17.98 -5.68 -17.53
N SER A 209 -16.99 -5.80 -16.64
CA SER A 209 -16.13 -6.98 -16.52
C SER A 209 -16.46 -7.76 -15.26
N ASP A 210 -16.54 -9.09 -15.38
CA ASP A 210 -16.69 -9.94 -14.21
C ASP A 210 -15.38 -10.14 -13.44
N LYS A 211 -15.48 -10.67 -12.23
CA LYS A 211 -14.30 -10.86 -11.36
C LYS A 211 -13.27 -11.84 -11.95
N LYS A 212 -13.70 -12.85 -12.71
CA LYS A 212 -12.77 -13.82 -13.32
C LYS A 212 -11.93 -13.17 -14.40
N GLU A 213 -12.55 -12.30 -15.19
CA GLU A 213 -11.83 -11.50 -16.19
C GLU A 213 -10.81 -10.56 -15.51
N ILE A 214 -11.19 -9.90 -14.43
CA ILE A 214 -10.26 -9.03 -13.68
C ILE A 214 -9.05 -9.82 -13.16
N ILE A 215 -9.29 -10.98 -12.54
CA ILE A 215 -8.23 -11.85 -12.02
C ILE A 215 -7.34 -12.33 -13.17
N PHE A 216 -7.91 -12.71 -14.31
CA PHE A 216 -7.16 -13.18 -15.47
C PHE A 216 -6.25 -12.08 -16.05
N GLU A 217 -6.75 -10.87 -16.20
CA GLU A 217 -6.04 -9.76 -16.86
C GLU A 217 -5.06 -9.03 -15.93
N LEU A 218 -5.45 -8.79 -14.69
CA LEU A 218 -4.65 -8.03 -13.75
C LEU A 218 -3.85 -8.93 -12.79
N GLY A 219 -4.42 -10.07 -12.38
CA GLY A 219 -3.87 -10.96 -11.38
C GLY A 219 -4.29 -10.54 -9.96
N ASN A 220 -4.10 -11.45 -9.00
CA ASN A 220 -4.41 -11.25 -7.59
C ASN A 220 -3.40 -11.94 -6.64
N GLY A 221 -2.21 -12.24 -7.14
CA GLY A 221 -1.14 -12.90 -6.39
C GLY A 221 -0.15 -11.90 -5.76
N GLU A 222 0.87 -12.46 -5.10
CA GLU A 222 1.90 -11.71 -4.35
C GLU A 222 2.85 -10.88 -5.23
N GLU A 223 2.85 -11.07 -6.56
CA GLU A 223 3.69 -10.27 -7.44
C GLU A 223 3.17 -8.84 -7.54
N ALA A 224 4.04 -7.86 -7.36
CA ALA A 224 3.67 -6.44 -7.38
C ALA A 224 2.97 -6.03 -8.69
N PHE A 225 3.39 -6.60 -9.83
CA PHE A 225 2.79 -6.32 -11.14
C PHE A 225 1.40 -6.96 -11.34
N ASN A 226 0.93 -7.77 -10.40
CA ASN A 226 -0.43 -8.31 -10.35
C ASN A 226 -1.28 -7.57 -9.33
N SER A 227 -0.86 -7.53 -8.06
CA SER A 227 -1.65 -6.97 -6.97
C SER A 227 -1.80 -5.45 -7.03
N VAL A 228 -0.75 -4.69 -7.39
CA VAL A 228 -0.82 -3.22 -7.47
C VAL A 228 -1.83 -2.74 -8.53
N PRO A 229 -1.82 -3.24 -9.79
CA PRO A 229 -2.84 -2.89 -10.77
C PRO A 229 -4.25 -3.26 -10.31
N THR A 230 -4.43 -4.39 -9.63
CA THR A 230 -5.73 -4.82 -9.11
C THR A 230 -6.25 -3.91 -8.01
N ALA A 231 -5.38 -3.44 -7.12
CA ALA A 231 -5.73 -2.44 -6.10
C ALA A 231 -6.13 -1.09 -6.74
N ILE A 232 -5.39 -0.62 -7.74
CA ILE A 232 -5.69 0.61 -8.49
C ILE A 232 -7.03 0.47 -9.23
N TYR A 233 -7.26 -0.65 -9.93
CA TYR A 233 -8.54 -0.91 -10.59
C TYR A 233 -9.71 -0.88 -9.61
N SER A 234 -9.57 -1.54 -8.46
CA SER A 234 -10.61 -1.59 -7.43
C SER A 234 -10.95 -0.19 -6.89
N PHE A 235 -9.95 0.67 -6.71
CA PHE A 235 -10.17 2.07 -6.36
C PHE A 235 -10.90 2.85 -7.47
N LEU A 236 -10.42 2.73 -8.71
CA LEU A 236 -10.99 3.50 -9.83
C LEU A 236 -12.44 3.10 -10.14
N ARG A 237 -12.79 1.82 -9.98
CA ARG A 237 -14.11 1.25 -10.31
C ARG A 237 -15.23 1.71 -9.39
N PHE A 238 -14.96 2.00 -8.10
CA PHE A 238 -15.99 2.27 -7.09
C PHE A 238 -15.85 3.67 -6.50
N ASN A 239 -16.99 4.25 -6.09
CA ASN A 239 -17.07 5.62 -5.56
C ASN A 239 -17.21 5.67 -4.02
N SER A 240 -16.93 4.56 -3.33
CA SER A 240 -16.87 4.52 -1.88
C SER A 240 -15.69 3.69 -1.40
N PHE A 241 -15.14 4.03 -0.24
CA PHE A 241 -14.11 3.25 0.43
C PHE A 241 -14.55 1.79 0.62
N LYS A 242 -15.78 1.62 1.15
CA LYS A 242 -16.33 0.31 1.49
C LYS A 242 -16.43 -0.61 0.27
N ASP A 243 -17.05 -0.11 -0.80
CA ASP A 243 -17.28 -0.93 -2.00
C ASP A 243 -15.97 -1.32 -2.68
N ALA A 244 -15.00 -0.40 -2.72
CA ALA A 244 -13.69 -0.66 -3.32
C ALA A 244 -12.92 -1.74 -2.54
N VAL A 245 -12.85 -1.66 -1.20
CA VAL A 245 -12.13 -2.63 -0.36
C VAL A 245 -12.83 -3.99 -0.36
N VAL A 246 -14.17 -4.01 -0.23
CA VAL A 246 -14.95 -5.27 -0.31
C VAL A 246 -14.73 -5.95 -1.66
N TYR A 247 -14.77 -5.19 -2.74
CA TYR A 247 -14.52 -5.73 -4.07
C TYR A 247 -13.10 -6.29 -4.20
N ALA A 248 -12.08 -5.53 -3.82
CA ALA A 248 -10.69 -5.92 -3.88
C ALA A 248 -10.43 -7.25 -3.16
N VAL A 249 -10.89 -7.37 -1.92
CA VAL A 249 -10.77 -8.58 -1.10
C VAL A 249 -11.58 -9.75 -1.68
N SER A 250 -12.75 -9.48 -2.26
CA SER A 250 -13.59 -10.52 -2.86
C SER A 250 -13.02 -11.18 -4.12
N LEU A 251 -11.92 -10.65 -4.67
CA LEU A 251 -11.20 -11.27 -5.79
C LEU A 251 -10.35 -12.47 -5.36
N GLY A 252 -10.10 -12.65 -4.06
CA GLY A 252 -9.24 -13.70 -3.54
C GLY A 252 -7.76 -13.48 -3.82
N GLY A 253 -6.96 -14.51 -3.56
CA GLY A 253 -5.50 -14.43 -3.67
C GLY A 253 -4.88 -13.74 -2.48
N ASP A 254 -4.05 -12.73 -2.71
CA ASP A 254 -3.34 -11.94 -1.70
C ASP A 254 -4.26 -10.80 -1.19
N THR A 255 -5.27 -11.18 -0.42
CA THR A 255 -6.41 -10.33 -0.08
C THR A 255 -6.09 -9.24 0.93
N ASP A 256 -5.19 -9.48 1.87
CA ASP A 256 -4.74 -8.49 2.84
C ASP A 256 -3.93 -7.39 2.15
N THR A 257 -2.95 -7.76 1.34
CA THR A 257 -2.11 -6.78 0.61
C THR A 257 -2.92 -6.00 -0.43
N ILE A 258 -3.77 -6.65 -1.23
CA ILE A 258 -4.63 -5.94 -2.20
C ILE A 258 -5.62 -5.04 -1.45
N GLY A 259 -6.16 -5.51 -0.33
CA GLY A 259 -7.01 -4.73 0.58
C GLY A 259 -6.29 -3.52 1.15
N ALA A 260 -5.07 -3.70 1.68
CA ALA A 260 -4.23 -2.63 2.22
C ALA A 260 -3.93 -1.54 1.19
N MET A 261 -3.50 -1.93 0.00
CA MET A 261 -3.19 -1.00 -1.09
C MET A 261 -4.43 -0.24 -1.57
N THR A 262 -5.56 -0.94 -1.77
CA THR A 262 -6.85 -0.34 -2.13
C THR A 262 -7.33 0.62 -1.05
N GLY A 263 -7.26 0.21 0.21
CA GLY A 263 -7.65 1.01 1.37
C GLY A 263 -6.81 2.28 1.52
N ALA A 264 -5.49 2.19 1.26
CA ALA A 264 -4.59 3.34 1.32
C ALA A 264 -4.93 4.39 0.25
N ILE A 265 -5.18 3.99 -1.00
CA ILE A 265 -5.58 4.92 -2.08
C ILE A 265 -6.93 5.56 -1.76
N ASN A 266 -7.93 4.75 -1.36
CA ASN A 266 -9.26 5.26 -1.02
C ASN A 266 -9.24 6.19 0.19
N GLY A 267 -8.47 5.85 1.23
CA GLY A 267 -8.28 6.68 2.41
C GLY A 267 -7.61 8.02 2.10
N ALA A 268 -6.63 8.02 1.19
CA ALA A 268 -6.02 9.24 0.67
C ALA A 268 -7.00 10.10 -0.14
N TYR A 269 -7.90 9.47 -0.89
CA TYR A 269 -8.85 10.17 -1.74
C TYR A 269 -10.02 10.78 -0.95
N TYR A 270 -10.69 9.95 -0.14
CA TYR A 270 -11.88 10.35 0.61
C TYR A 270 -11.56 10.93 2.00
N GLY A 271 -10.30 10.89 2.43
CA GLY A 271 -9.91 11.24 3.80
C GLY A 271 -10.39 10.21 4.83
N GLU A 272 -9.99 10.38 6.08
CA GLU A 272 -10.40 9.48 7.17
C GLU A 272 -11.92 9.41 7.35
N GLY A 273 -12.64 10.51 7.07
CA GLY A 273 -14.10 10.54 7.14
C GLY A 273 -14.82 9.68 6.09
N GLY A 274 -14.12 9.21 5.05
CA GLY A 274 -14.65 8.25 4.07
C GLY A 274 -14.55 6.79 4.51
N VAL A 275 -13.82 6.51 5.58
CA VAL A 275 -13.67 5.17 6.15
C VAL A 275 -14.91 4.81 6.98
N PRO A 276 -15.49 3.60 6.83
CA PRO A 276 -16.61 3.19 7.67
C PRO A 276 -16.25 3.20 9.16
N VAL A 277 -17.06 3.87 9.97
CA VAL A 277 -16.80 4.03 11.41
C VAL A 277 -16.70 2.68 12.11
N GLU A 278 -17.58 1.75 11.76
CA GLU A 278 -17.61 0.40 12.32
C GLU A 278 -16.35 -0.42 12.02
N TRP A 279 -15.67 -0.13 10.90
CA TRP A 279 -14.39 -0.77 10.57
C TRP A 279 -13.23 -0.11 11.32
N ALA A 280 -13.26 1.22 11.39
CA ALA A 280 -12.27 1.96 12.16
C ALA A 280 -12.30 1.58 13.65
N GLU A 281 -13.50 1.45 14.24
CA GLU A 281 -13.66 1.03 15.64
C GLU A 281 -13.19 -0.42 15.88
N LYS A 282 -13.29 -1.29 14.87
CA LYS A 282 -12.88 -2.68 14.96
C LYS A 282 -11.37 -2.87 14.81
N LEU A 283 -10.66 -1.95 14.13
CA LEU A 283 -9.21 -2.03 13.99
C LEU A 283 -8.55 -2.07 15.36
N GLU A 284 -7.62 -3.01 15.55
CA GLU A 284 -6.97 -3.26 16.84
C GLU A 284 -6.35 -1.98 17.46
N GLU A 285 -6.50 -1.88 18.77
CA GLU A 285 -5.84 -0.86 19.60
C GLU A 285 -4.64 -1.45 20.35
N GLY A 286 -3.89 -0.62 21.02
CA GLY A 286 -2.70 -0.98 21.78
C GLY A 286 -1.53 -0.07 21.43
N LYS A 287 -0.32 -0.51 21.73
CA LYS A 287 0.87 0.33 21.61
C LYS A 287 1.08 0.88 20.18
N LYS A 288 0.73 0.11 19.15
CA LYS A 288 0.84 0.48 17.72
C LYS A 288 -0.48 0.24 16.96
N GLY A 289 -1.60 0.39 17.64
CA GLY A 289 -2.93 0.21 17.06
C GLY A 289 -3.47 1.46 16.36
N ARG A 290 -4.78 1.49 16.16
CA ARG A 290 -5.50 2.55 15.42
C ARG A 290 -5.11 3.97 15.84
N SER A 291 -5.12 4.26 17.13
CA SER A 291 -4.79 5.61 17.63
C SER A 291 -3.36 6.01 17.30
N TYR A 292 -2.42 5.08 17.34
CA TYR A 292 -1.04 5.32 16.97
C TYR A 292 -0.88 5.54 15.46
N ILE A 293 -1.54 4.75 14.64
CA ILE A 293 -1.53 4.90 13.17
C ILE A 293 -2.10 6.26 12.75
N ARG A 294 -3.19 6.69 13.40
CA ARG A 294 -3.75 8.04 13.19
C ARG A 294 -2.75 9.13 13.54
N TRP A 295 -2.12 9.02 14.70
CA TRP A 295 -1.08 9.96 15.14
C TRP A 295 0.09 10.03 14.13
N LEU A 296 0.54 8.89 13.58
CA LEU A 296 1.57 8.89 12.53
C LEU A 296 1.16 9.69 11.30
N GLY A 297 -0.08 9.55 10.85
CA GLY A 297 -0.62 10.33 9.72
C GLY A 297 -0.65 11.85 10.02
N GLU A 298 -1.05 12.23 11.23
CA GLU A 298 -1.04 13.63 11.68
C GLU A 298 0.38 14.20 11.77
N GLU A 299 1.34 13.43 12.28
CA GLU A 299 2.73 13.85 12.40
C GLU A 299 3.41 13.98 11.03
N LEU A 300 3.18 13.05 10.12
CA LEU A 300 3.67 13.17 8.74
C LEU A 300 3.17 14.46 8.09
N TYR A 301 1.89 14.78 8.24
CA TYR A 301 1.32 16.04 7.75
C TYR A 301 1.97 17.26 8.41
N ARG A 302 2.13 17.25 9.73
CA ARG A 302 2.73 18.36 10.49
C ARG A 302 4.18 18.64 10.05
N ILE A 303 4.97 17.58 9.82
CA ILE A 303 6.36 17.70 9.35
C ILE A 303 6.37 18.20 7.91
N LYS A 304 5.51 17.65 7.04
CA LYS A 304 5.40 18.10 5.65
C LYS A 304 5.11 19.59 5.55
N LEU A 305 4.14 20.10 6.33
CA LEU A 305 3.84 21.54 6.36
C LEU A 305 5.05 22.40 6.75
N LYS A 306 5.82 21.98 7.77
CA LYS A 306 7.01 22.70 8.19
C LYS A 306 8.06 22.74 7.08
N LEU A 307 8.30 21.62 6.40
CA LEU A 307 9.25 21.55 5.29
C LEU A 307 8.85 22.45 4.12
N MET A 308 7.56 22.53 3.80
CA MET A 308 7.05 23.43 2.76
C MET A 308 7.27 24.90 3.13
N GLN A 309 7.08 25.27 4.40
CA GLN A 309 7.33 26.65 4.90
C GLN A 309 8.81 27.01 4.93
N GLU A 310 9.69 26.04 5.21
CA GLU A 310 11.14 26.23 5.22
C GLU A 310 11.74 26.38 3.80
N SER A 311 11.01 25.94 2.77
CA SER A 311 11.42 25.96 1.35
C SER A 311 10.84 27.14 0.56
N SER A 312 9.91 27.90 1.14
CA SER A 312 9.25 29.10 0.59
C SER A 312 9.98 30.37 1.02
#